data_eed598b35bdb8bcab3bc06448c9269dd
#
_entry.id   eed598b35bdb8bcab3bc06448c9269dd
#
_cell.length_a   1.000
_cell.length_b   1.000
_cell.length_c   1.000
_cell.angle_alpha   90.00
_cell.angle_beta   90.00
_cell.angle_gamma   90.00
#
_symmetry.space_group_name_H-M   'P 1'
#
loop_
_entity.id
_entity.type
_entity.pdbx_description
1 polymer ?
#
loop_
_entity_poly.entity_id
_entity_poly.type
_entity_poly.pdbx_seq_one_letter_code
_entity_poly.pdbx_strand_id
1 'polypeptide(L)'
;MSRSPAPATRAPDGAAPQPGRRYPLPTVGALIVSPRGRLLLIRTHKWGDRWGVPGGKVDWGESLLEAVHREVLEETGLTLEEVRWGPVQEAVLHPEFHRPAHFVLINVVARSHGEDVTLNDEAQAYAWCTPDEAEALDLNEPTRRLLAHYREHGLDTPPLTPPPVRGAARDGDA
;
A
#
# COMPACT_ATOMS: atom_id res chain seq x y z
N MET A 1 -24.60 37.48 -27.16
CA MET A 1 -24.15 36.33 -27.95
C MET A 1 -23.22 35.49 -27.06
N SER A 2 -23.81 34.47 -26.43
CA SER A 2 -23.09 33.59 -25.49
C SER A 2 -22.48 32.42 -26.28
N ARG A 3 -21.17 32.27 -26.24
CA ARG A 3 -20.49 31.13 -26.83
C ARG A 3 -20.51 29.96 -25.81
N SER A 4 -21.20 28.90 -26.16
CA SER A 4 -21.08 27.61 -25.45
C SER A 4 -19.66 27.09 -25.52
N PRO A 5 -19.10 26.54 -24.42
CA PRO A 5 -17.79 25.88 -24.48
C PRO A 5 -17.90 24.59 -25.31
N ALA A 6 -16.89 24.35 -26.13
CA ALA A 6 -16.75 23.12 -26.91
C ALA A 6 -16.62 21.90 -25.98
N PRO A 7 -17.14 20.72 -26.36
CA PRO A 7 -17.00 19.50 -25.57
C PRO A 7 -15.53 19.10 -25.49
N ALA A 8 -15.08 18.77 -24.29
CA ALA A 8 -13.74 18.22 -24.07
C ALA A 8 -13.60 16.90 -24.82
N THR A 9 -12.66 16.83 -25.74
CA THR A 9 -12.33 15.64 -26.52
C THR A 9 -11.71 14.61 -25.55
N ARG A 10 -12.44 13.55 -25.26
CA ARG A 10 -11.93 12.39 -24.53
C ARG A 10 -10.79 11.76 -25.33
N ALA A 11 -9.62 11.58 -24.70
CA ALA A 11 -8.52 10.86 -25.34
C ALA A 11 -8.94 9.41 -25.62
N PRO A 12 -8.49 8.81 -26.74
CA PRO A 12 -8.82 7.42 -27.07
C PRO A 12 -8.24 6.48 -26.02
N ASP A 13 -9.07 5.53 -25.57
CA ASP A 13 -8.68 4.44 -24.68
C ASP A 13 -7.55 3.64 -25.36
N GLY A 14 -6.37 3.56 -24.72
CA GLY A 14 -5.23 2.81 -25.21
C GLY A 14 -4.04 3.62 -25.71
N ALA A 15 -3.99 4.95 -25.52
CA ALA A 15 -2.80 5.72 -25.83
C ALA A 15 -1.61 5.31 -24.95
N ALA A 16 -0.50 4.91 -25.56
CA ALA A 16 0.75 4.61 -24.87
C ALA A 16 1.17 5.80 -23.97
N PRO A 17 1.85 5.55 -22.83
CA PRO A 17 2.32 6.60 -21.95
C PRO A 17 3.13 7.64 -22.73
N GLN A 18 2.73 8.90 -22.66
CA GLN A 18 3.46 9.97 -23.35
C GLN A 18 4.84 10.16 -22.69
N PRO A 19 5.94 10.23 -23.46
CA PRO A 19 7.26 10.50 -22.91
C PRO A 19 7.26 11.79 -22.08
N GLY A 20 7.75 11.69 -20.82
CA GLY A 20 7.84 12.83 -19.91
C GLY A 20 6.62 13.08 -19.00
N ARG A 21 5.47 12.42 -19.22
CA ARG A 21 4.33 12.52 -18.32
C ARG A 21 4.56 11.67 -17.08
N ARG A 22 4.51 12.29 -15.90
CA ARG A 22 4.58 11.59 -14.61
C ARG A 22 3.17 11.26 -14.13
N TYR A 23 3.00 10.05 -13.60
CA TYR A 23 1.75 9.59 -13.03
C TYR A 23 1.95 9.32 -11.54
N PRO A 24 0.88 9.44 -10.72
CA PRO A 24 0.91 8.91 -9.37
C PRO A 24 1.26 7.42 -9.38
N LEU A 25 2.02 7.00 -8.37
CA LEU A 25 2.47 5.62 -8.20
C LEU A 25 1.51 4.91 -7.23
N PRO A 26 0.77 3.89 -7.68
CA PRO A 26 0.02 3.05 -6.76
C PRO A 26 0.98 2.24 -5.90
N THR A 27 0.76 2.26 -4.60
CA THR A 27 1.53 1.48 -3.63
C THR A 27 0.59 0.80 -2.65
N VAL A 28 1.02 -0.31 -2.10
CA VAL A 28 0.33 -1.00 -0.99
C VAL A 28 1.14 -0.84 0.29
N GLY A 29 0.45 -0.79 1.43
CA GLY A 29 1.05 -0.80 2.76
C GLY A 29 0.22 -1.66 3.71
N ALA A 30 0.85 -2.53 4.51
CA ALA A 30 0.17 -3.47 5.36
C ALA A 30 0.47 -3.25 6.86
N LEU A 31 -0.54 -2.86 7.64
CA LEU A 31 -0.45 -2.95 9.09
C LEU A 31 -0.72 -4.39 9.51
N ILE A 32 0.32 -5.08 9.94
CA ILE A 32 0.28 -6.51 10.24
C ILE A 32 0.02 -6.73 11.72
N VAL A 33 -1.01 -7.53 12.02
CA VAL A 33 -1.40 -7.94 13.37
C VAL A 33 -0.92 -9.37 13.59
N SER A 34 -0.10 -9.59 14.60
CA SER A 34 0.38 -10.93 14.96
C SER A 34 -0.71 -11.78 15.61
N PRO A 35 -0.50 -13.11 15.76
CA PRO A 35 -1.40 -13.98 16.53
C PRO A 35 -1.60 -13.54 17.99
N ARG A 36 -0.65 -12.76 18.54
CA ARG A 36 -0.71 -12.18 19.89
C ARG A 36 -1.34 -10.79 19.95
N GLY A 37 -1.84 -10.28 18.79
CA GLY A 37 -2.46 -8.96 18.71
C GLY A 37 -1.44 -7.79 18.70
N ARG A 38 -0.17 -8.05 18.44
CA ARG A 38 0.86 -6.99 18.29
C ARG A 38 0.94 -6.52 16.85
N LEU A 39 1.32 -5.27 16.69
CA LEU A 39 1.47 -4.62 15.38
C LEU A 39 2.93 -4.64 14.94
N LEU A 40 3.19 -5.02 13.69
CA LEU A 40 4.52 -4.92 13.12
C LEU A 40 4.76 -3.53 12.55
N LEU A 41 5.84 -2.92 12.97
CA LEU A 41 6.41 -1.72 12.36
C LEU A 41 7.84 -1.99 11.90
N ILE A 42 8.24 -1.39 10.79
CA ILE A 42 9.60 -1.42 10.26
C ILE A 42 10.13 0.01 10.15
N ARG A 43 11.43 0.19 10.30
CA ARG A 43 12.09 1.49 10.14
C ARG A 43 12.88 1.50 8.84
N THR A 44 12.66 2.50 8.00
CA THR A 44 13.29 2.59 6.68
C THR A 44 13.89 3.96 6.41
N HIS A 45 15.00 4.01 5.65
CA HIS A 45 15.58 5.28 5.18
C HIS A 45 14.68 6.03 4.21
N LYS A 46 13.81 5.33 3.48
CA LYS A 46 12.95 5.92 2.46
C LYS A 46 12.01 7.00 3.03
N TRP A 47 11.63 6.87 4.31
CA TRP A 47 10.75 7.79 5.04
C TRP A 47 11.49 8.53 6.17
N GLY A 48 12.75 8.93 5.93
CA GLY A 48 13.51 9.75 6.88
C GLY A 48 13.82 9.03 8.19
N ASP A 49 14.14 7.75 8.13
CA ASP A 49 14.43 6.89 9.29
C ASP A 49 13.26 6.72 10.28
N ARG A 50 12.03 7.01 9.83
CA ARG A 50 10.83 6.84 10.63
C ARG A 50 10.28 5.43 10.55
N TRP A 51 9.48 5.10 11.56
CA TRP A 51 8.74 3.86 11.61
C TRP A 51 7.53 3.91 10.67
N GLY A 52 7.32 2.83 9.96
CA GLY A 52 6.24 2.65 9.02
C GLY A 52 5.75 1.21 8.96
N VAL A 53 4.90 0.93 8.01
CA VAL A 53 4.44 -0.43 7.71
C VAL A 53 5.18 -0.96 6.49
N PRO A 54 5.38 -2.30 6.36
CA PRO A 54 5.92 -2.89 5.14
C PRO A 54 4.99 -2.64 3.96
N GLY A 55 5.60 -2.52 2.77
CA GLY A 55 4.87 -2.29 1.53
C GLY A 55 5.68 -1.58 0.48
N GLY A 56 5.15 -1.58 -0.73
CA GLY A 56 5.81 -1.02 -1.89
C GLY A 56 4.89 -0.80 -3.07
N LYS A 57 5.46 -0.74 -4.27
CA LYS A 57 4.71 -0.44 -5.49
C LYS A 57 3.93 -1.65 -5.96
N VAL A 58 2.80 -1.38 -6.59
CA VAL A 58 2.06 -2.39 -7.35
C VAL A 58 2.71 -2.55 -8.71
N ASP A 59 3.09 -3.76 -9.08
CA ASP A 59 3.71 -4.06 -10.36
C ASP A 59 2.66 -4.18 -11.48
N TRP A 60 3.11 -3.99 -12.73
CA TRP A 60 2.23 -4.10 -13.89
C TRP A 60 1.64 -5.51 -14.00
N GLY A 61 0.31 -5.59 -14.03
CA GLY A 61 -0.43 -6.86 -14.14
C GLY A 61 -0.67 -7.56 -12.82
N GLU A 62 -0.11 -7.06 -11.73
CA GLU A 62 -0.32 -7.57 -10.37
C GLU A 62 -1.62 -7.02 -9.77
N SER A 63 -2.37 -7.85 -9.06
CA SER A 63 -3.49 -7.38 -8.24
C SER A 63 -2.99 -6.77 -6.93
N LEU A 64 -3.83 -5.96 -6.28
CA LEU A 64 -3.48 -5.37 -4.97
C LEU A 64 -3.17 -6.43 -3.91
N LEU A 65 -3.92 -7.54 -3.92
CA LEU A 65 -3.72 -8.63 -2.97
C LEU A 65 -2.38 -9.33 -3.20
N GLU A 66 -2.02 -9.60 -4.47
CA GLU A 66 -0.71 -10.16 -4.82
C GLU A 66 0.42 -9.22 -4.42
N ALA A 67 0.30 -7.92 -4.69
CA ALA A 67 1.28 -6.90 -4.28
C ALA A 67 1.49 -6.90 -2.76
N VAL A 68 0.40 -6.94 -1.96
CA VAL A 68 0.48 -7.00 -0.50
C VAL A 68 1.25 -8.23 -0.03
N HIS A 69 0.90 -9.41 -0.54
CA HIS A 69 1.57 -10.65 -0.15
C HIS A 69 3.06 -10.67 -0.55
N ARG A 70 3.39 -10.20 -1.75
CA ARG A 70 4.77 -10.13 -2.26
C ARG A 70 5.61 -9.17 -1.42
N GLU A 71 5.16 -7.93 -1.25
CA GLU A 71 5.91 -6.91 -0.51
C GLU A 71 6.14 -7.31 0.95
N VAL A 72 5.11 -7.83 1.63
CA VAL A 72 5.25 -8.30 3.01
C VAL A 72 6.23 -9.47 3.10
N LEU A 73 6.16 -10.43 2.18
CA LEU A 73 7.09 -11.56 2.16
C LEU A 73 8.53 -11.11 1.89
N GLU A 74 8.74 -10.21 0.92
CA GLU A 74 10.07 -9.70 0.53
C GLU A 74 10.71 -8.87 1.65
N GLU A 75 9.95 -8.01 2.32
CA GLU A 75 10.48 -7.10 3.34
C GLU A 75 10.59 -7.73 4.73
N THR A 76 9.77 -8.74 5.05
CA THR A 76 9.65 -9.26 6.42
C THR A 76 9.74 -10.78 6.55
N GLY A 77 9.68 -11.53 5.46
CA GLY A 77 9.62 -12.99 5.48
C GLY A 77 8.27 -13.56 5.98
N LEU A 78 7.31 -12.71 6.32
CA LEU A 78 6.01 -13.13 6.85
C LEU A 78 5.05 -13.54 5.74
N THR A 79 4.15 -14.48 6.08
CA THR A 79 2.97 -14.80 5.28
C THR A 79 1.71 -14.32 5.99
N LEU A 80 0.72 -13.90 5.20
CA LEU A 80 -0.53 -13.34 5.70
C LEU A 80 -1.68 -14.32 5.57
N GLU A 81 -2.57 -14.33 6.55
CA GLU A 81 -3.81 -15.13 6.54
C GLU A 81 -4.98 -14.32 6.02
N GLU A 82 -5.24 -13.19 6.64
CA GLU A 82 -6.42 -12.37 6.46
C GLU A 82 -5.98 -10.96 6.07
N VAL A 83 -6.44 -10.49 4.91
CA VAL A 83 -6.15 -9.14 4.42
C VAL A 83 -7.46 -8.37 4.31
N ARG A 84 -7.54 -7.23 4.98
CA ARG A 84 -8.69 -6.35 5.07
C ARG A 84 -8.37 -4.97 4.52
N TRP A 85 -9.37 -4.31 3.95
CA TRP A 85 -9.21 -2.93 3.50
C TRP A 85 -8.89 -1.99 4.65
N GLY A 86 -7.89 -1.16 4.44
CA GLY A 86 -7.59 0.03 5.22
C GLY A 86 -7.89 1.31 4.41
N PRO A 87 -7.46 2.47 4.89
CA PRO A 87 -7.70 3.74 4.21
C PRO A 87 -6.84 3.87 2.95
N VAL A 88 -7.42 4.47 1.90
CA VAL A 88 -6.64 4.99 0.78
C VAL A 88 -6.19 6.40 1.12
N GLN A 89 -4.90 6.68 0.90
CA GLN A 89 -4.28 7.98 1.20
C GLN A 89 -3.49 8.47 0.00
N GLU A 90 -3.21 9.75 -0.04
CA GLU A 90 -2.26 10.33 -1.00
C GLU A 90 -1.05 10.92 -0.27
N ALA A 91 0.12 10.77 -0.89
CA ALA A 91 1.34 11.47 -0.50
C ALA A 91 1.89 12.19 -1.72
N VAL A 92 1.53 13.48 -1.85
CA VAL A 92 1.93 14.32 -2.99
C VAL A 92 3.18 15.09 -2.60
N LEU A 93 4.33 14.71 -3.19
CA LEU A 93 5.64 15.34 -2.93
C LEU A 93 5.93 15.46 -1.42
N HIS A 94 5.61 14.42 -0.68
CA HIS A 94 5.66 14.44 0.79
C HIS A 94 7.08 14.67 1.29
N PRO A 95 7.32 15.64 2.22
CA PRO A 95 8.67 16.04 2.63
C PRO A 95 9.43 14.97 3.41
N GLU A 96 8.72 14.02 4.04
CA GLU A 96 9.35 12.90 4.78
C GLU A 96 9.89 11.81 3.84
N PHE A 97 9.48 11.77 2.58
CA PHE A 97 9.98 10.78 1.64
C PHE A 97 11.30 11.26 1.00
N HIS A 98 12.28 10.37 0.87
CA HIS A 98 13.67 10.70 0.49
C HIS A 98 13.82 11.37 -0.89
N ARG A 99 12.79 11.38 -1.73
CA ARG A 99 12.78 11.99 -3.06
C ARG A 99 11.39 12.47 -3.45
N PRO A 100 11.27 13.46 -4.37
CA PRO A 100 9.96 13.87 -4.86
C PRO A 100 9.20 12.72 -5.52
N ALA A 101 8.05 12.35 -4.97
CA ALA A 101 7.16 11.33 -5.50
C ALA A 101 5.70 11.66 -5.20
N HIS A 102 4.79 11.18 -6.04
CA HIS A 102 3.36 11.23 -5.78
C HIS A 102 2.84 9.80 -5.68
N PHE A 103 2.41 9.41 -4.50
CA PHE A 103 1.87 8.08 -4.21
C PHE A 103 0.37 8.11 -4.00
N VAL A 104 -0.29 7.06 -4.48
CA VAL A 104 -1.61 6.63 -4.01
C VAL A 104 -1.37 5.41 -3.13
N LEU A 105 -1.50 5.62 -1.80
CA LEU A 105 -1.21 4.63 -0.78
C LEU A 105 -2.49 3.83 -0.50
N ILE A 106 -2.51 2.59 -0.94
CA ILE A 106 -3.62 1.65 -0.72
C ILE A 106 -3.24 0.79 0.47
N ASN A 107 -3.78 1.14 1.64
CA ASN A 107 -3.41 0.46 2.86
C ASN A 107 -4.36 -0.70 3.17
N VAL A 108 -3.82 -1.69 3.88
CA VAL A 108 -4.56 -2.83 4.39
C VAL A 108 -4.21 -3.06 5.86
N VAL A 109 -5.09 -3.78 6.56
CA VAL A 109 -4.80 -4.40 7.84
C VAL A 109 -4.83 -5.91 7.62
N ALA A 110 -3.82 -6.61 8.09
CA ALA A 110 -3.67 -8.04 7.83
C ALA A 110 -3.26 -8.81 9.07
N ARG A 111 -3.59 -10.12 9.14
CA ARG A 111 -3.04 -11.04 10.15
C ARG A 111 -1.86 -11.80 9.58
N SER A 112 -0.82 -11.99 10.38
CA SER A 112 0.28 -12.89 10.06
C SER A 112 0.08 -14.27 10.69
N HIS A 113 0.66 -15.30 10.05
CA HIS A 113 0.72 -16.66 10.62
C HIS A 113 1.66 -16.76 11.84
N GLY A 114 2.64 -15.85 11.97
CA GLY A 114 3.66 -15.88 13.02
C GLY A 114 4.29 -14.52 13.24
N GLU A 115 5.35 -14.50 14.07
CA GLU A 115 6.09 -13.29 14.46
C GLU A 115 7.58 -13.35 14.08
N ASP A 116 8.02 -14.38 13.37
CA ASP A 116 9.42 -14.56 12.98
C ASP A 116 9.75 -13.68 11.77
N VAL A 117 10.29 -12.50 12.03
CA VAL A 117 10.61 -11.50 11.00
C VAL A 117 12.04 -11.66 10.52
N THR A 118 12.21 -11.73 9.20
CA THR A 118 13.51 -11.64 8.52
C THR A 118 13.47 -10.44 7.58
N LEU A 119 14.16 -9.36 7.97
CA LEU A 119 14.22 -8.15 7.16
C LEU A 119 15.12 -8.32 5.95
N ASN A 120 14.76 -7.67 4.85
CA ASN A 120 15.66 -7.44 3.72
C ASN A 120 16.52 -6.17 3.94
N ASP A 121 17.34 -5.81 2.94
CA ASP A 121 18.26 -4.66 3.01
C ASP A 121 17.56 -3.29 3.00
N GLU A 122 16.24 -3.22 2.77
CA GLU A 122 15.48 -1.97 2.72
C GLU A 122 15.07 -1.47 4.10
N ALA A 123 14.96 -2.38 5.08
CA ALA A 123 14.58 -2.07 6.44
C ALA A 123 15.76 -2.17 7.41
N GLN A 124 15.88 -1.20 8.32
CA GLN A 124 16.96 -1.13 9.31
C GLN A 124 16.62 -1.87 10.60
N ALA A 125 15.35 -1.90 10.98
CA ALA A 125 14.87 -2.47 12.22
C ALA A 125 13.38 -2.80 12.10
N TYR A 126 12.90 -3.71 12.96
CA TYR A 126 11.48 -3.96 13.16
C TYR A 126 11.13 -3.96 14.65
N ALA A 127 9.86 -3.75 14.93
CA ALA A 127 9.29 -3.86 16.28
C ALA A 127 7.89 -4.46 16.21
N TRP A 128 7.64 -5.42 17.10
CA TRP A 128 6.29 -5.85 17.46
C TRP A 128 5.83 -5.06 18.68
N CYS A 129 4.79 -4.26 18.55
CA CYS A 129 4.32 -3.34 19.58
C CYS A 129 2.80 -3.39 19.75
N THR A 130 2.32 -2.98 20.90
CA THR A 130 0.90 -2.67 21.11
C THR A 130 0.53 -1.40 20.35
N PRO A 131 -0.78 -1.12 20.11
CA PRO A 131 -1.18 0.15 19.50
C PRO A 131 -0.69 1.38 20.28
N ASP A 132 -0.62 1.33 21.59
CA ASP A 132 -0.14 2.45 22.43
C ASP A 132 1.38 2.63 22.33
N GLU A 133 2.14 1.54 22.31
CA GLU A 133 3.58 1.56 22.06
C GLU A 133 3.89 2.07 20.65
N ALA A 134 3.10 1.68 19.64
CA ALA A 134 3.23 2.15 18.27
C ALA A 134 3.04 3.67 18.17
N GLU A 135 2.04 4.22 18.85
CA GLU A 135 1.75 5.66 18.85
C GLU A 135 2.88 6.50 19.46
N ALA A 136 3.65 5.92 20.38
CA ALA A 136 4.80 6.56 21.01
C ALA A 136 6.07 6.59 20.12
N LEU A 137 6.08 5.82 19.01
CA LEU A 137 7.20 5.82 18.07
C LEU A 137 7.12 7.00 17.11
N ASP A 138 8.29 7.39 16.55
CA ASP A 138 8.34 8.40 15.47
C ASP A 138 7.84 7.79 14.16
N LEU A 139 6.53 7.73 14.01
CA LEU A 139 5.86 7.20 12.82
C LEU A 139 5.92 8.20 11.66
N ASN A 140 6.07 7.69 10.42
CA ASN A 140 5.74 8.51 9.26
C ASN A 140 4.24 8.84 9.21
N GLU A 141 3.88 9.91 8.54
CA GLU A 141 2.50 10.40 8.53
C GLU A 141 1.47 9.39 8.00
N PRO A 142 1.71 8.68 6.87
CA PRO A 142 0.78 7.67 6.39
C PRO A 142 0.51 6.55 7.39
N THR A 143 1.54 6.08 8.09
CA THR A 143 1.40 5.04 9.12
C THR A 143 0.63 5.54 10.33
N ARG A 144 0.82 6.79 10.74
CA ARG A 144 0.05 7.40 11.84
C ARG A 144 -1.45 7.40 11.54
N ARG A 145 -1.84 7.75 10.31
CA ARG A 145 -3.24 7.70 9.86
C ARG A 145 -3.78 6.28 9.78
N LEU A 146 -2.97 5.33 9.31
CA LEU A 146 -3.35 3.92 9.26
C LEU A 146 -3.55 3.34 10.66
N LEU A 147 -2.68 3.68 11.62
CA LEU A 147 -2.83 3.29 13.02
C LEU A 147 -4.12 3.86 13.64
N ALA A 148 -4.44 5.12 13.38
CA ALA A 148 -5.69 5.73 13.83
C ALA A 148 -6.92 4.98 13.28
N HIS A 149 -6.90 4.64 11.99
CA HIS A 149 -7.94 3.82 11.37
C HIS A 149 -8.06 2.44 12.04
N TYR A 150 -6.94 1.78 12.32
CA TYR A 150 -6.93 0.49 13.01
C TYR A 150 -7.50 0.58 14.42
N ARG A 151 -7.21 1.66 15.16
CA ARG A 151 -7.77 1.87 16.51
C ARG A 151 -9.30 2.01 16.49
N GLU A 152 -9.85 2.57 15.43
CA GLU A 152 -11.29 2.76 15.27
C GLU A 152 -12.02 1.50 14.80
N HIS A 153 -11.41 0.78 13.85
CA HIS A 153 -12.08 -0.31 13.13
C HIS A 153 -11.50 -1.71 13.38
N GLY A 154 -10.26 -1.78 13.88
CA GLY A 154 -9.57 -3.06 14.05
C GLY A 154 -9.43 -3.81 12.72
N LEU A 155 -9.93 -5.05 12.72
CA LEU A 155 -10.09 -5.91 11.55
C LEU A 155 -11.55 -5.97 11.06
N ASP A 156 -12.43 -5.12 11.58
CA ASP A 156 -13.84 -5.10 11.19
C ASP A 156 -14.08 -4.24 9.94
N THR A 157 -13.33 -4.53 8.89
CA THR A 157 -13.44 -3.92 7.57
C THR A 157 -13.61 -5.01 6.51
N PRO A 158 -14.12 -4.69 5.30
CA PRO A 158 -14.30 -5.70 4.26
C PRO A 158 -12.99 -6.42 3.89
N PRO A 159 -13.03 -7.71 3.54
CA PRO A 159 -11.85 -8.42 3.07
C PRO A 159 -11.38 -7.86 1.72
N LEU A 160 -10.05 -7.79 1.53
CA LEU A 160 -9.47 -7.54 0.22
C LEU A 160 -9.54 -8.84 -0.60
N THR A 161 -10.38 -8.84 -1.61
CA THR A 161 -10.55 -10.00 -2.51
C THR A 161 -9.82 -9.78 -3.82
N PRO A 162 -9.27 -10.85 -4.44
CA PRO A 162 -8.68 -10.73 -5.76
C PRO A 162 -9.75 -10.29 -6.78
N PRO A 163 -9.36 -9.60 -7.86
CA PRO A 163 -10.29 -9.27 -8.93
C PRO A 163 -10.86 -10.57 -9.54
N PRO A 164 -12.06 -10.53 -10.12
CA PRO A 164 -12.59 -11.69 -10.84
C PRO A 164 -11.58 -12.09 -11.92
N VAL A 165 -11.37 -13.41 -12.05
CA VAL A 165 -10.45 -13.98 -13.05
C VAL A 165 -10.82 -13.39 -14.41
N ARG A 166 -9.88 -12.69 -15.05
CA ARG A 166 -10.06 -12.26 -16.43
C ARG A 166 -10.30 -13.53 -17.25
N GLY A 167 -11.50 -13.68 -17.79
CA GLY A 167 -11.75 -14.72 -18.77
C GLY A 167 -10.63 -14.66 -19.80
N ALA A 168 -10.04 -15.82 -20.13
CA ALA A 168 -9.09 -15.91 -21.21
C ALA A 168 -9.67 -15.14 -22.39
N ALA A 169 -8.89 -14.20 -22.92
CA ALA A 169 -9.29 -13.51 -24.15
C ALA A 169 -9.76 -14.60 -25.11
N ARG A 170 -10.98 -14.50 -25.59
CA ARG A 170 -11.45 -15.40 -26.64
C ARG A 170 -10.58 -15.09 -27.84
N ASP A 171 -9.56 -15.92 -28.06
CA ASP A 171 -8.90 -16.02 -29.35
C ASP A 171 -9.99 -16.49 -30.34
N GLY A 172 -10.41 -15.62 -31.20
CA GLY A 172 -11.30 -15.98 -32.29
C GLY A 172 -12.33 -14.92 -32.59
N ASP A 173 -11.92 -13.96 -33.45
CA ASP A 173 -12.68 -13.71 -34.69
C ASP A 173 -11.72 -13.00 -35.66
N ALA A 174 -11.30 -13.79 -36.64
CA ALA A 174 -10.57 -13.33 -37.83
C ALA A 174 -11.53 -12.63 -38.78
#